data_20fe4826255e1b11805865599ee7a558
#
_entry.id   20fe4826255e1b11805865599ee7a558
#
_cell.length_a   1.000
_cell.length_b   1.000
_cell.length_c   1.000
_cell.angle_alpha   90.00
_cell.angle_beta   90.00
_cell.angle_gamma   90.00
#
_symmetry.space_group_name_H-M   'P 1'
#
loop_
_entity.id
_entity.type
_entity.pdbx_description
1 polymer ?
#
loop_
_entity_poly.entity_id
_entity_poly.type
_entity_poly.pdbx_seq_one_letter_code
_entity_poly.pdbx_strand_id
1 'polypeptide(L)'
;MSTLKRAVITGIGAISCIGNNISEITKSLKSGTSGIRFNESYKELGMRSHISGSINLNLKDLIDRKHLRFMGEAASYAYLSAAEAIKDSGLDLSRFSSQDVGVIAGSGGASSRSQVEAADIVKSKGVKRIGPYRVTQTMGNTVSAALATFFGIKGVNFSISSACSTSAHCIGSALEQIQLGKQKIILAGGAEDEHWTMSSMFAVSYTHLTLPTICSV
;
A
#
# COMPACT_ATOMS: atom_id res chain seq x y z
N MET A 1 1.96 29.67 25.23
CA MET A 1 1.51 28.41 24.59
C MET A 1 1.97 28.45 23.14
N SER A 2 2.84 27.56 22.69
CA SER A 2 3.18 27.49 21.26
C SER A 2 1.94 26.95 20.51
N THR A 3 1.44 27.70 19.56
CA THR A 3 0.37 27.23 18.70
C THR A 3 0.91 26.07 17.82
N LEU A 4 0.21 24.93 17.82
CA LEU A 4 0.55 23.82 16.94
C LEU A 4 0.54 24.28 15.48
N LYS A 5 1.50 23.78 14.70
CA LYS A 5 1.56 24.08 13.27
C LYS A 5 0.35 23.48 12.56
N ARG A 6 -0.23 24.20 11.61
CA ARG A 6 -1.29 23.68 10.76
C ARG A 6 -0.69 22.81 9.66
N ALA A 7 -1.20 21.59 9.50
CA ALA A 7 -0.90 20.74 8.35
C ALA A 7 -2.02 20.81 7.32
N VAL A 8 -1.67 20.66 6.06
CA VAL A 8 -2.60 20.62 4.92
C VAL A 8 -2.21 19.50 3.97
N ILE A 9 -3.19 18.93 3.27
CA ILE A 9 -2.95 17.97 2.19
C ILE A 9 -2.64 18.78 0.93
N THR A 10 -1.50 18.51 0.31
CA THR A 10 -1.01 19.23 -0.88
C THR A 10 -1.08 18.37 -2.14
N GLY A 11 -1.20 17.06 -2.01
CA GLY A 11 -1.32 16.15 -3.15
C GLY A 11 -1.90 14.82 -2.72
N ILE A 12 -2.63 14.20 -3.63
CA ILE A 12 -3.30 12.91 -3.44
C ILE A 12 -2.96 11.98 -4.60
N GLY A 13 -2.71 10.72 -4.29
CA GLY A 13 -2.56 9.66 -5.28
C GLY A 13 -3.16 8.37 -4.76
N ALA A 14 -3.81 7.62 -5.63
CA ALA A 14 -4.42 6.36 -5.25
C ALA A 14 -4.56 5.38 -6.42
N ILE A 15 -4.49 4.10 -6.08
CA ILE A 15 -4.76 2.97 -6.98
C ILE A 15 -5.75 2.05 -6.27
N SER A 16 -6.78 1.63 -6.98
CA SER A 16 -7.79 0.71 -6.46
C SER A 16 -8.45 -0.09 -7.58
N CYS A 17 -9.31 -1.05 -7.24
CA CYS A 17 -10.08 -1.81 -8.23
C CYS A 17 -11.04 -0.97 -9.08
N ILE A 18 -11.32 0.28 -8.70
CA ILE A 18 -12.19 1.21 -9.44
C ILE A 18 -11.42 2.25 -10.26
N GLY A 19 -10.09 2.24 -10.23
CA GLY A 19 -9.26 3.14 -11.02
C GLY A 19 -7.78 3.08 -10.63
N ASN A 20 -6.92 3.39 -11.57
CA ASN A 20 -5.48 3.32 -11.44
C ASN A 20 -4.83 4.69 -11.14
N ASN A 21 -5.65 5.70 -10.91
CA ASN A 21 -5.28 7.07 -10.54
C ASN A 21 -6.51 7.80 -9.98
N ILE A 22 -6.30 8.96 -9.37
CA ILE A 22 -7.37 9.76 -8.74
C ILE A 22 -8.48 10.15 -9.74
N SER A 23 -8.13 10.46 -10.99
CA SER A 23 -9.11 10.84 -12.01
C SER A 23 -10.08 9.70 -12.33
N GLU A 24 -9.53 8.49 -12.56
CA GLU A 24 -10.33 7.30 -12.83
C GLU A 24 -11.20 6.90 -11.63
N ILE A 25 -10.62 6.91 -10.42
CA ILE A 25 -11.34 6.63 -9.17
C ILE A 25 -12.50 7.61 -9.00
N THR A 26 -12.24 8.91 -9.18
CA THR A 26 -13.27 9.96 -9.08
C THR A 26 -14.39 9.75 -10.10
N LYS A 27 -14.05 9.40 -11.34
CA LYS A 27 -15.02 9.08 -12.39
C LYS A 27 -15.88 7.88 -11.99
N SER A 28 -15.27 6.80 -11.53
CA SER A 28 -15.97 5.58 -11.10
C SER A 28 -16.90 5.83 -9.91
N LEU A 29 -16.46 6.61 -8.92
CA LEU A 29 -17.28 7.01 -7.78
C LEU A 29 -18.49 7.84 -8.21
N LYS A 30 -18.31 8.82 -9.11
CA LYS A 30 -19.40 9.64 -9.63
C LYS A 30 -20.41 8.85 -10.44
N SER A 31 -19.99 7.83 -11.16
CA SER A 31 -20.86 6.98 -11.98
C SER A 31 -21.42 5.77 -11.25
N GLY A 32 -21.02 5.53 -9.99
CA GLY A 32 -21.42 4.33 -9.24
C GLY A 32 -20.85 3.03 -9.82
N THR A 33 -19.71 3.09 -10.55
CA THR A 33 -19.10 1.91 -11.18
C THR A 33 -18.43 1.03 -10.13
N SER A 34 -18.82 -0.24 -10.05
CA SER A 34 -18.16 -1.23 -9.18
C SER A 34 -16.88 -1.77 -9.81
N GLY A 35 -15.83 -1.90 -9.01
CA GLY A 35 -14.60 -2.60 -9.35
C GLY A 35 -14.60 -4.08 -8.97
N ILE A 36 -15.66 -4.55 -8.30
CA ILE A 36 -15.78 -5.95 -7.89
C ILE A 36 -16.10 -6.82 -9.10
N ARG A 37 -15.31 -7.87 -9.31
CA ARG A 37 -15.40 -8.76 -10.45
C ARG A 37 -15.32 -10.22 -10.01
N PHE A 38 -15.82 -11.10 -10.89
CA PHE A 38 -15.64 -12.55 -10.70
C PHE A 38 -14.16 -12.91 -10.78
N ASN A 39 -13.73 -13.78 -9.86
CA ASN A 39 -12.35 -14.25 -9.74
C ASN A 39 -12.32 -15.77 -9.91
N GLU A 40 -11.88 -16.24 -11.08
CA GLU A 40 -11.86 -17.65 -11.42
C GLU A 40 -10.95 -18.45 -10.48
N SER A 41 -9.80 -17.89 -10.07
CA SER A 41 -8.88 -18.57 -9.17
C SER A 41 -9.50 -18.83 -7.79
N TYR A 42 -10.40 -17.96 -7.32
CA TYR A 42 -11.12 -18.17 -6.06
C TYR A 42 -12.12 -19.33 -6.17
N LYS A 43 -12.77 -19.48 -7.34
CA LYS A 43 -13.64 -20.61 -7.63
C LYS A 43 -12.85 -21.91 -7.69
N GLU A 44 -11.73 -21.93 -8.39
CA GLU A 44 -10.84 -23.09 -8.50
C GLU A 44 -10.29 -23.56 -7.14
N LEU A 45 -10.03 -22.62 -6.24
CA LEU A 45 -9.61 -22.88 -4.87
C LEU A 45 -10.77 -23.32 -3.94
N GLY A 46 -12.01 -23.38 -4.45
CA GLY A 46 -13.17 -23.79 -3.66
C GLY A 46 -13.57 -22.76 -2.58
N MET A 47 -13.22 -21.49 -2.76
CA MET A 47 -13.63 -20.44 -1.84
C MET A 47 -15.15 -20.23 -1.89
N ARG A 48 -15.76 -19.82 -0.77
CA ARG A 48 -17.21 -19.55 -0.71
C ARG A 48 -17.62 -18.32 -1.54
N SER A 49 -16.76 -17.32 -1.63
CA SER A 49 -16.96 -16.13 -2.47
C SER A 49 -16.01 -16.16 -3.64
N HIS A 50 -16.54 -15.95 -4.84
CA HIS A 50 -15.78 -15.96 -6.09
C HIS A 50 -15.61 -14.56 -6.67
N ILE A 51 -15.67 -13.51 -5.84
CA ILE A 51 -15.53 -12.14 -6.29
C ILE A 51 -14.38 -11.44 -5.54
N SER A 52 -13.72 -10.51 -6.21
CA SER A 52 -12.67 -9.69 -5.63
C SER A 52 -12.59 -8.31 -6.27
N GLY A 53 -11.90 -7.38 -5.61
CA GLY A 53 -11.58 -6.05 -6.11
C GLY A 53 -10.15 -5.98 -6.63
N SER A 54 -9.81 -6.79 -7.61
CA SER A 54 -8.46 -6.90 -8.15
C SER A 54 -8.03 -5.65 -8.94
N ILE A 55 -6.78 -5.26 -8.78
CA ILE A 55 -6.14 -4.19 -9.55
C ILE A 55 -5.60 -4.77 -10.86
N ASN A 56 -5.95 -4.16 -11.97
CA ASN A 56 -5.48 -4.57 -13.30
C ASN A 56 -4.38 -3.60 -13.79
N LEU A 57 -3.15 -3.81 -13.30
CA LEU A 57 -1.96 -3.06 -13.70
C LEU A 57 -0.81 -4.01 -14.02
N ASN A 58 -0.12 -3.77 -15.13
CA ASN A 58 1.16 -4.40 -15.38
C ASN A 58 2.28 -3.55 -14.75
N LEU A 59 2.67 -3.91 -13.53
CA LEU A 59 3.69 -3.19 -12.77
C LEU A 59 5.06 -3.12 -13.49
N LYS A 60 5.35 -4.08 -14.38
CA LYS A 60 6.61 -4.12 -15.13
C LYS A 60 6.71 -3.02 -16.19
N ASP A 61 5.58 -2.51 -16.65
CA ASP A 61 5.54 -1.42 -17.64
C ASP A 61 5.58 -0.04 -16.97
N LEU A 62 5.29 0.02 -15.65
CA LEU A 62 5.12 1.26 -14.90
C LEU A 62 6.27 1.56 -13.95
N ILE A 63 7.02 0.54 -13.53
CA ILE A 63 8.10 0.66 -12.56
C ILE A 63 9.39 0.09 -13.14
N ASP A 64 10.48 0.87 -13.06
CA ASP A 64 11.81 0.38 -13.49
C ASP A 64 12.11 -0.96 -12.81
N ARG A 65 12.57 -1.93 -13.60
CA ARG A 65 12.94 -3.27 -13.13
C ARG A 65 13.95 -3.24 -11.98
N LYS A 66 14.81 -2.22 -11.92
CA LYS A 66 15.79 -2.06 -10.84
C LYS A 66 15.11 -1.78 -9.50
N HIS A 67 13.96 -1.11 -9.49
CA HIS A 67 13.16 -0.83 -8.31
C HIS A 67 12.20 -1.98 -8.01
N LEU A 68 11.45 -2.43 -9.03
CA LEU A 68 10.41 -3.43 -8.89
C LEU A 68 10.90 -4.73 -8.23
N ARG A 69 12.13 -5.16 -8.49
CA ARG A 69 12.69 -6.39 -7.89
C ARG A 69 12.80 -6.35 -6.35
N PHE A 70 12.76 -5.16 -5.73
CA PHE A 70 12.80 -5.00 -4.28
C PHE A 70 11.41 -4.88 -3.66
N MET A 71 10.35 -4.68 -4.46
CA MET A 71 9.00 -4.41 -4.01
C MET A 71 8.08 -5.60 -4.20
N GLY A 72 7.22 -5.87 -3.19
CA GLY A 72 6.00 -6.63 -3.38
C GLY A 72 4.90 -5.75 -4.00
N GLU A 73 3.73 -6.31 -4.28
CA GLU A 73 2.64 -5.56 -4.92
C GLU A 73 2.18 -4.37 -4.08
N ALA A 74 1.99 -4.52 -2.76
CA ALA A 74 1.59 -3.42 -1.88
C ALA A 74 2.58 -2.24 -1.97
N ALA A 75 3.88 -2.51 -1.90
CA ALA A 75 4.90 -1.46 -2.02
C ALA A 75 4.93 -0.83 -3.43
N SER A 76 4.62 -1.61 -4.47
CA SER A 76 4.53 -1.12 -5.85
C SER A 76 3.34 -0.19 -6.05
N TYR A 77 2.18 -0.55 -5.52
CA TYR A 77 1.00 0.33 -5.56
C TYR A 77 1.22 1.61 -4.75
N ALA A 78 1.84 1.50 -3.57
CA ALA A 78 2.22 2.66 -2.78
C ALA A 78 3.18 3.59 -3.55
N TYR A 79 4.17 3.03 -4.24
CA TYR A 79 5.13 3.79 -5.04
C TYR A 79 4.45 4.58 -6.16
N LEU A 80 3.56 3.95 -6.93
CA LEU A 80 2.82 4.60 -8.00
C LEU A 80 1.86 5.68 -7.47
N SER A 81 1.13 5.37 -6.39
CA SER A 81 0.24 6.35 -5.74
C SER A 81 1.02 7.53 -5.16
N ALA A 82 2.17 7.29 -4.54
CA ALA A 82 3.03 8.36 -4.03
C ALA A 82 3.60 9.23 -5.16
N ALA A 83 3.98 8.63 -6.30
CA ALA A 83 4.42 9.38 -7.47
C ALA A 83 3.33 10.30 -8.01
N GLU A 84 2.07 9.82 -8.05
CA GLU A 84 0.90 10.65 -8.41
C GLU A 84 0.71 11.79 -7.41
N ALA A 85 0.72 11.51 -6.09
CA ALA A 85 0.57 12.52 -5.04
C ALA A 85 1.66 13.60 -5.09
N ILE A 86 2.91 13.20 -5.35
CA ILE A 86 4.04 14.14 -5.51
C ILE A 86 3.81 15.05 -6.71
N LYS A 87 3.38 14.48 -7.84
CA LYS A 87 3.06 15.22 -9.05
C LYS A 87 1.89 16.19 -8.82
N ASP A 88 0.83 15.73 -8.17
CA ASP A 88 -0.36 16.53 -7.85
C ASP A 88 -0.01 17.71 -6.92
N SER A 89 0.88 17.49 -5.96
CA SER A 89 1.33 18.52 -5.01
C SER A 89 2.17 19.64 -5.65
N GLY A 90 2.72 19.43 -6.84
CA GLY A 90 3.67 20.34 -7.48
C GLY A 90 5.02 20.47 -6.75
N LEU A 91 5.32 19.55 -5.83
CA LEU A 91 6.59 19.55 -5.08
C LEU A 91 7.77 19.18 -5.98
N ASP A 92 8.86 19.93 -5.86
CA ASP A 92 10.12 19.59 -6.50
C ASP A 92 10.79 18.40 -5.80
N LEU A 93 11.08 17.34 -6.55
CA LEU A 93 11.77 16.14 -6.05
C LEU A 93 13.16 16.44 -5.46
N SER A 94 13.84 17.52 -5.88
CA SER A 94 15.12 17.92 -5.30
C SER A 94 15.02 18.19 -3.79
N ARG A 95 13.83 18.55 -3.30
CA ARG A 95 13.56 18.77 -1.87
C ARG A 95 13.48 17.49 -1.05
N PHE A 96 13.28 16.33 -1.69
CA PHE A 96 13.14 15.04 -1.01
C PHE A 96 14.45 14.54 -0.37
N SER A 97 15.59 15.03 -0.82
CA SER A 97 16.89 14.79 -0.17
C SER A 97 17.10 15.55 1.13
N SER A 98 16.16 16.42 1.54
CA SER A 98 16.19 17.14 2.81
C SER A 98 15.72 16.26 3.97
N GLN A 99 16.30 16.45 5.15
CA GLN A 99 15.83 15.83 6.40
C GLN A 99 14.45 16.34 6.84
N ASP A 100 13.94 17.41 6.23
CA ASP A 100 12.61 17.97 6.49
C ASP A 100 11.46 17.15 5.84
N VAL A 101 11.78 16.21 4.93
CA VAL A 101 10.82 15.37 4.22
C VAL A 101 10.89 13.96 4.73
N GLY A 102 9.76 13.49 5.27
CA GLY A 102 9.60 12.14 5.84
C GLY A 102 8.60 11.26 5.07
N VAL A 103 8.53 10.00 5.47
CA VAL A 103 7.50 9.04 5.04
C VAL A 103 7.00 8.24 6.23
N ILE A 104 5.69 8.16 6.36
CA ILE A 104 4.99 7.30 7.32
C ILE A 104 3.93 6.55 6.54
N ALA A 105 4.24 5.32 6.16
CA ALA A 105 3.37 4.53 5.31
C ALA A 105 3.49 3.04 5.67
N GLY A 106 2.39 2.32 5.62
CA GLY A 106 2.36 0.94 6.08
C GLY A 106 1.44 0.03 5.28
N SER A 107 1.32 -1.19 5.78
CA SER A 107 0.43 -2.22 5.27
C SER A 107 -0.07 -3.04 6.45
N GLY A 108 -1.32 -3.47 6.41
CA GLY A 108 -1.89 -4.38 7.40
C GLY A 108 -1.38 -5.81 7.25
N GLY A 109 -1.17 -6.26 6.00
CA GLY A 109 -0.77 -7.62 5.66
C GLY A 109 0.62 -7.75 5.02
N ALA A 110 1.33 -6.66 4.79
CA ALA A 110 2.57 -6.61 4.01
C ALA A 110 2.39 -7.25 2.61
N SER A 111 3.27 -8.15 2.17
CA SER A 111 3.14 -8.84 0.89
C SER A 111 2.93 -10.34 1.08
N SER A 112 1.67 -10.74 1.21
CA SER A 112 1.26 -12.15 1.36
C SER A 112 1.68 -12.99 0.16
N ARG A 113 1.51 -12.47 -1.06
CA ARG A 113 1.98 -13.11 -2.29
C ARG A 113 3.47 -13.42 -2.24
N SER A 114 4.30 -12.43 -1.89
CA SER A 114 5.76 -12.61 -1.85
C SER A 114 6.20 -13.62 -0.79
N GLN A 115 5.48 -13.71 0.33
CA GLN A 115 5.74 -14.71 1.37
C GLN A 115 5.40 -16.13 0.90
N VAL A 116 4.24 -16.31 0.27
CA VAL A 116 3.83 -17.62 -0.27
C VAL A 116 4.81 -18.07 -1.36
N GLU A 117 5.13 -17.20 -2.32
CA GLU A 117 6.12 -17.51 -3.36
C GLU A 117 7.49 -17.87 -2.77
N ALA A 118 7.94 -17.18 -1.72
CA ALA A 118 9.19 -17.49 -1.04
C ALA A 118 9.15 -18.88 -0.40
N ALA A 119 8.05 -19.22 0.27
CA ALA A 119 7.85 -20.54 0.87
C ALA A 119 7.84 -21.65 -0.19
N ASP A 120 7.15 -21.44 -1.32
CA ASP A 120 7.07 -22.41 -2.42
C ASP A 120 8.43 -22.62 -3.09
N ILE A 121 9.21 -21.55 -3.28
CA ILE A 121 10.58 -21.68 -3.81
C ILE A 121 11.46 -22.51 -2.86
N VAL A 122 11.38 -22.25 -1.56
CA VAL A 122 12.18 -23.02 -0.58
C VAL A 122 11.80 -24.48 -0.60
N LYS A 123 10.50 -24.80 -0.59
CA LYS A 123 9.98 -26.19 -0.61
C LYS A 123 10.33 -26.93 -1.89
N SER A 124 10.19 -26.29 -3.05
CA SER A 124 10.34 -26.94 -4.35
C SER A 124 11.76 -26.92 -4.90
N LYS A 125 12.55 -25.88 -4.58
CA LYS A 125 13.89 -25.62 -5.19
C LYS A 125 15.01 -25.47 -4.17
N GLY A 126 14.68 -25.45 -2.88
CA GLY A 126 15.63 -25.29 -1.77
C GLY A 126 16.02 -23.83 -1.50
N VAL A 127 16.59 -23.62 -0.31
CA VAL A 127 16.93 -22.28 0.24
C VAL A 127 17.82 -21.45 -0.68
N LYS A 128 18.78 -22.07 -1.37
CA LYS A 128 19.72 -21.37 -2.28
C LYS A 128 19.02 -20.66 -3.45
N ARG A 129 17.77 -20.99 -3.76
CA ARG A 129 17.01 -20.45 -4.90
C ARG A 129 16.07 -19.30 -4.52
N ILE A 130 15.95 -18.95 -3.24
CA ILE A 130 15.02 -17.90 -2.77
C ILE A 130 15.39 -16.51 -3.31
N GLY A 131 16.66 -16.26 -3.57
CA GLY A 131 17.17 -14.98 -4.05
C GLY A 131 17.30 -13.91 -2.95
N PRO A 132 18.04 -12.83 -3.21
CA PRO A 132 18.38 -11.82 -2.18
C PRO A 132 17.28 -10.79 -1.93
N TYR A 133 16.27 -10.69 -2.80
CA TYR A 133 15.28 -9.60 -2.77
C TYR A 133 14.04 -9.91 -1.94
N ARG A 134 13.83 -11.16 -1.52
CA ARG A 134 12.62 -11.57 -0.79
C ARG A 134 12.48 -10.89 0.56
N VAL A 135 13.58 -10.60 1.24
CA VAL A 135 13.54 -9.88 2.53
C VAL A 135 12.86 -8.53 2.37
N THR A 136 13.28 -7.73 1.39
CA THR A 136 12.71 -6.40 1.15
C THR A 136 11.27 -6.44 0.68
N GLN A 137 10.87 -7.50 -0.01
CA GLN A 137 9.49 -7.69 -0.47
C GLN A 137 8.53 -8.10 0.66
N THR A 138 9.03 -8.76 1.72
CA THR A 138 8.21 -9.40 2.76
C THR A 138 8.29 -8.75 4.14
N MET A 139 9.25 -7.85 4.37
CA MET A 139 9.38 -7.17 5.66
C MET A 139 8.17 -6.26 5.95
N GLY A 140 7.77 -6.15 7.24
CA GLY A 140 6.59 -5.40 7.67
C GLY A 140 6.59 -3.90 7.30
N ASN A 141 7.78 -3.32 7.12
CA ASN A 141 7.96 -1.93 6.70
C ASN A 141 8.29 -1.77 5.21
N THR A 142 7.98 -2.77 4.37
CA THR A 142 8.31 -2.76 2.93
C THR A 142 7.81 -1.50 2.22
N VAL A 143 6.61 -1.01 2.59
CA VAL A 143 5.99 0.18 1.98
C VAL A 143 6.82 1.43 2.25
N SER A 144 7.05 1.78 3.53
CA SER A 144 7.81 2.99 3.86
C SER A 144 9.27 2.91 3.42
N ALA A 145 9.87 1.73 3.49
CA ALA A 145 11.24 1.50 3.06
C ALA A 145 11.40 1.71 1.55
N ALA A 146 10.48 1.18 0.74
CA ALA A 146 10.48 1.37 -0.71
C ALA A 146 10.32 2.86 -1.07
N LEU A 147 9.33 3.55 -0.49
CA LEU A 147 9.11 4.98 -0.73
C LEU A 147 10.33 5.81 -0.35
N ALA A 148 10.90 5.59 0.86
CA ALA A 148 12.08 6.33 1.29
C ALA A 148 13.28 6.11 0.37
N THR A 149 13.51 4.86 -0.04
CA THR A 149 14.65 4.51 -0.90
C THR A 149 14.53 5.10 -2.29
N PHE A 150 13.38 4.94 -2.93
CA PHE A 150 13.23 5.28 -4.35
C PHE A 150 12.91 6.75 -4.61
N PHE A 151 12.35 7.46 -3.63
CA PHE A 151 12.21 8.94 -3.68
C PHE A 151 13.37 9.67 -2.98
N GLY A 152 14.33 8.97 -2.39
CA GLY A 152 15.49 9.58 -1.74
C GLY A 152 15.17 10.35 -0.45
N ILE A 153 14.11 9.96 0.26
CA ILE A 153 13.64 10.63 1.49
C ILE A 153 14.66 10.43 2.62
N LYS A 154 15.00 11.52 3.32
CA LYS A 154 16.03 11.55 4.36
C LYS A 154 15.50 11.87 5.76
N GLY A 155 14.24 12.33 5.88
CA GLY A 155 13.59 12.59 7.16
C GLY A 155 13.10 11.32 7.84
N VAL A 156 12.08 11.44 8.69
CA VAL A 156 11.51 10.27 9.39
C VAL A 156 11.03 9.21 8.41
N ASN A 157 11.33 7.95 8.73
CA ASN A 157 10.90 6.81 7.93
C ASN A 157 10.51 5.66 8.86
N PHE A 158 9.22 5.39 8.96
CA PHE A 158 8.71 4.20 9.65
C PHE A 158 7.35 3.77 9.12
N SER A 159 6.99 2.52 9.40
CA SER A 159 5.68 1.96 9.09
C SER A 159 4.85 1.80 10.37
N ILE A 160 3.54 1.97 10.22
CA ILE A 160 2.55 1.52 11.17
C ILE A 160 1.84 0.32 10.55
N SER A 161 1.50 -0.67 11.34
CA SER A 161 0.62 -1.78 10.95
C SER A 161 -0.49 -1.90 11.98
N SER A 162 -1.71 -1.61 11.55
CA SER A 162 -2.92 -1.65 12.37
C SER A 162 -4.12 -2.13 11.53
N ALA A 163 -3.89 -3.21 10.78
CA ALA A 163 -4.88 -3.82 9.89
C ALA A 163 -5.55 -2.76 8.97
N CYS A 164 -6.88 -2.77 8.84
CA CYS A 164 -7.63 -1.85 7.99
C CYS A 164 -7.46 -0.36 8.38
N SER A 165 -7.00 -0.06 9.59
CA SER A 165 -6.78 1.32 10.09
C SER A 165 -5.37 1.84 9.79
N THR A 166 -4.51 1.06 9.17
CA THR A 166 -3.09 1.40 8.92
C THR A 166 -2.90 2.76 8.27
N SER A 167 -3.60 3.02 7.16
CA SER A 167 -3.48 4.31 6.44
C SER A 167 -3.92 5.49 7.28
N ALA A 168 -5.02 5.35 8.03
CA ALA A 168 -5.52 6.40 8.91
C ALA A 168 -4.52 6.73 10.03
N HIS A 169 -3.93 5.71 10.65
CA HIS A 169 -2.90 5.90 11.68
C HIS A 169 -1.61 6.52 11.12
N CYS A 170 -1.20 6.14 9.91
CA CYS A 170 -0.08 6.78 9.23
C CYS A 170 -0.32 8.27 9.00
N ILE A 171 -1.53 8.66 8.54
CA ILE A 171 -1.91 10.06 8.32
C ILE A 171 -1.96 10.82 9.66
N GLY A 172 -2.55 10.24 10.70
CA GLY A 172 -2.58 10.84 12.04
C GLY A 172 -1.18 11.09 12.61
N SER A 173 -0.31 10.08 12.55
CA SER A 173 1.08 10.23 12.99
C SER A 173 1.86 11.26 12.15
N ALA A 174 1.60 11.35 10.85
CA ALA A 174 2.21 12.38 10.00
C ALA A 174 1.78 13.78 10.42
N LEU A 175 0.49 13.98 10.71
CA LEU A 175 -0.03 15.23 11.26
C LEU A 175 0.71 15.63 12.53
N GLU A 176 0.86 14.72 13.49
CA GLU A 176 1.58 14.96 14.75
C GLU A 176 3.04 15.36 14.51
N GLN A 177 3.76 14.69 13.62
CA GLN A 177 5.16 15.05 13.29
C GLN A 177 5.27 16.48 12.73
N ILE A 178 4.31 16.88 11.88
CA ILE A 178 4.27 18.25 11.32
C ILE A 178 3.90 19.26 12.41
N GLN A 179 2.89 18.97 13.23
CA GLN A 179 2.46 19.84 14.32
C GLN A 179 3.56 20.10 15.35
N LEU A 180 4.34 19.06 15.67
CA LEU A 180 5.50 19.15 16.56
C LEU A 180 6.72 19.81 15.90
N GLY A 181 6.66 20.14 14.62
CA GLY A 181 7.74 20.77 13.88
C GLY A 181 8.91 19.86 13.55
N LYS A 182 8.75 18.53 13.70
CA LYS A 182 9.81 17.55 13.41
C LYS A 182 10.00 17.32 11.91
N GLN A 183 8.95 17.52 11.12
CA GLN A 183 8.98 17.42 9.67
C GLN A 183 8.20 18.58 9.05
N LYS A 184 8.55 18.95 7.82
CA LYS A 184 7.82 19.96 7.04
C LYS A 184 6.88 19.32 6.01
N ILE A 185 7.28 18.17 5.46
CA ILE A 185 6.55 17.42 4.44
C ILE A 185 6.59 15.95 4.83
N ILE A 186 5.47 15.24 4.72
CA ILE A 186 5.42 13.80 4.93
C ILE A 186 4.55 13.16 3.85
N LEU A 187 5.08 12.12 3.21
CA LEU A 187 4.27 11.16 2.46
C LEU A 187 3.61 10.22 3.47
N ALA A 188 2.28 10.22 3.52
CA ALA A 188 1.53 9.44 4.49
C ALA A 188 0.45 8.60 3.82
N GLY A 189 0.27 7.36 4.25
CA GLY A 189 -0.75 6.48 3.72
C GLY A 189 -0.47 5.00 3.95
N GLY A 190 -1.10 4.16 3.15
CA GLY A 190 -0.89 2.71 3.21
C GLY A 190 -1.29 2.04 1.91
N ALA A 191 -0.87 0.79 1.76
CA ALA A 191 -1.20 -0.03 0.61
C ALA A 191 -1.28 -1.50 0.99
N GLU A 192 -2.15 -2.22 0.29
CA GLU A 192 -2.32 -3.66 0.44
C GLU A 192 -2.19 -4.35 -0.90
N ASP A 193 -1.77 -5.64 -0.87
CA ASP A 193 -1.93 -6.53 -2.03
C ASP A 193 -3.16 -7.43 -1.85
N GLU A 194 -3.78 -7.78 -2.98
CA GLU A 194 -4.80 -8.82 -3.00
C GLU A 194 -4.11 -10.18 -3.21
N HIS A 195 -4.32 -11.10 -2.28
CA HIS A 195 -3.86 -12.47 -2.44
C HIS A 195 -4.85 -13.47 -1.84
N TRP A 196 -5.04 -14.61 -2.51
CA TRP A 196 -6.01 -15.63 -2.12
C TRP A 196 -5.86 -16.11 -0.67
N THR A 197 -4.64 -16.16 -0.13
CA THR A 197 -4.41 -16.57 1.27
C THR A 197 -5.08 -15.63 2.26
N MET A 198 -4.96 -14.32 2.07
CA MET A 198 -5.64 -13.34 2.92
C MET A 198 -7.14 -13.36 2.69
N SER A 199 -7.57 -13.38 1.42
CA SER A 199 -8.98 -13.41 1.07
C SER A 199 -9.68 -14.66 1.61
N SER A 200 -9.03 -15.82 1.64
CA SER A 200 -9.60 -17.04 2.22
C SER A 200 -9.82 -16.94 3.73
N MET A 201 -8.90 -16.31 4.47
CA MET A 201 -9.06 -16.08 5.92
C MET A 201 -10.25 -15.15 6.19
N PHE A 202 -10.40 -14.07 5.42
CA PHE A 202 -11.57 -13.19 5.53
C PHE A 202 -12.86 -13.89 5.14
N ALA A 203 -12.87 -14.68 4.07
CA ALA A 203 -14.04 -15.43 3.63
C ALA A 203 -14.56 -16.42 4.70
N VAL A 204 -13.67 -17.03 5.47
CA VAL A 204 -14.07 -17.91 6.61
C VAL A 204 -14.62 -17.08 7.77
N SER A 205 -13.99 -15.97 8.10
CA SER A 205 -14.34 -15.17 9.29
C SER A 205 -15.62 -14.35 9.12
N TYR A 206 -15.90 -13.86 7.90
CA TYR A 206 -16.96 -12.87 7.66
C TYR A 206 -18.15 -13.39 6.83
N THR A 207 -18.12 -14.59 6.28
CA THR A 207 -19.22 -15.15 5.46
C THR A 207 -20.54 -15.37 6.23
N HIS A 208 -20.52 -15.28 7.54
CA HIS A 208 -21.72 -15.46 8.40
C HIS A 208 -22.24 -14.14 9.00
N LEU A 209 -21.58 -13.00 8.72
CA LEU A 209 -22.01 -11.72 9.22
C LEU A 209 -23.15 -11.17 8.34
N THR A 210 -24.30 -10.92 8.95
CA THR A 210 -25.39 -10.18 8.32
C THR A 210 -25.16 -8.68 8.46
N LEU A 211 -25.71 -7.88 7.53
CA LEU A 211 -25.49 -6.43 7.48
C LEU A 211 -25.62 -5.66 8.82
N PRO A 212 -26.53 -5.98 9.76
CA PRO A 212 -26.56 -5.30 11.06
C PRO A 212 -25.39 -5.66 11.99
N THR A 213 -24.67 -6.73 11.72
CA THR A 213 -23.56 -7.22 12.54
C THR A 213 -22.18 -6.73 12.07
N ILE A 214 -22.14 -5.95 11.00
CA ILE A 214 -20.91 -5.32 10.47
C ILE A 214 -20.58 -4.01 11.21
N CYS A 215 -21.05 -3.83 12.41
CA CYS A 215 -20.54 -2.83 13.34
C CYS A 215 -19.44 -3.49 14.17
N SER A 216 -18.31 -3.74 13.59
CA SER A 216 -17.16 -4.12 14.36
C SER A 216 -16.00 -3.21 14.04
N VAL A 217 -15.72 -2.43 15.04
CA VAL A 217 -14.40 -2.05 15.53
C VAL A 217 -13.50 -1.41 14.47
#